data_0d01effd15f59810444d2c29bab088c9
#
_entry.id   0d01effd15f59810444d2c29bab088c9
#
_cell.length_a   1.000
_cell.length_b   1.000
_cell.length_c   1.000
_cell.angle_alpha   90.00
_cell.angle_beta   90.00
_cell.angle_gamma   90.00
#
_symmetry.space_group_name_H-M   'P 1'
#
loop_
_entity.id
_entity.type
_entity.pdbx_description
1 polymer ?
#
loop_
_entity_poly.entity_id
_entity_poly.type
_entity_poly.pdbx_seq_one_letter_code
_entity_poly.pdbx_strand_id
1 'polypeptide(L)'
;MQVIFNRSGTPTIHNVLLDTIDVEHGYVEIIFDDDNRHEFVEFESLYPYFINGQVVVTRCGDKFIIIGEKHNVVLYNITSLEGKPISNLNYNWDYTYYDDDGNRNPAYDIMSFWEFASNLADALNGDYVMLANRITPEFDEIRLKEDLICARVQ
;
A
#
# COMPACT_ATOMS: atom_id res chain seq x y z
N MET A 1 0.30 6.98 -7.43
CA MET A 1 0.61 5.98 -6.38
C MET A 1 1.94 5.34 -6.69
N GLN A 2 2.81 5.21 -5.70
CA GLN A 2 4.13 4.63 -5.86
C GLN A 2 4.16 3.18 -5.38
N VAL A 3 4.94 2.36 -6.08
CA VAL A 3 5.13 0.94 -5.76
C VAL A 3 6.59 0.58 -5.89
N ILE A 4 6.97 -0.56 -5.34
CA ILE A 4 8.28 -1.17 -5.55
C ILE A 4 8.14 -2.21 -6.68
N PHE A 5 8.99 -2.08 -7.69
CA PHE A 5 9.10 -3.06 -8.77
C PHE A 5 10.41 -3.83 -8.64
N ASN A 6 10.34 -5.16 -8.68
CA ASN A 6 11.50 -6.03 -8.56
C ASN A 6 11.47 -7.11 -9.63
N ARG A 7 12.21 -6.90 -10.72
CA ARG A 7 12.33 -7.88 -11.81
C ARG A 7 13.60 -8.73 -11.72
N SER A 8 14.70 -8.12 -11.25
CA SER A 8 16.02 -8.75 -11.35
C SER A 8 16.80 -8.72 -10.03
N GLY A 9 16.11 -8.73 -8.92
CA GLY A 9 16.72 -8.69 -7.59
C GLY A 9 17.08 -7.29 -7.08
N THR A 10 16.93 -6.25 -7.92
CA THR A 10 17.15 -4.86 -7.51
C THR A 10 15.81 -4.14 -7.46
N PRO A 11 15.25 -3.86 -6.27
CA PRO A 11 13.98 -3.16 -6.16
C PRO A 11 14.14 -1.68 -6.52
N THR A 12 13.21 -1.15 -7.30
CA THR A 12 13.14 0.25 -7.69
C THR A 12 11.73 0.79 -7.47
N ILE A 13 11.63 2.11 -7.22
CA ILE A 13 10.37 2.77 -6.91
C ILE A 13 9.82 3.43 -8.16
N HIS A 14 8.54 3.18 -8.46
CA HIS A 14 7.89 3.68 -9.67
C HIS A 14 6.48 4.18 -9.39
N ASN A 15 6.02 5.13 -10.21
CA ASN A 15 4.62 5.53 -10.22
C ASN A 15 3.82 4.56 -11.06
N VAL A 16 2.61 4.27 -10.61
CA VAL A 16 1.65 3.38 -11.28
C VAL A 16 0.62 4.24 -12.00
N LEU A 17 0.31 3.87 -13.24
CA LEU A 17 -0.80 4.45 -13.99
C LEU A 17 -2.07 3.65 -13.71
N LEU A 18 -2.84 4.09 -12.71
CA LEU A 18 -3.99 3.35 -12.18
C LEU A 18 -5.09 3.10 -13.22
N ASP A 19 -5.20 3.98 -14.22
CA ASP A 19 -6.18 3.83 -15.30
C ASP A 19 -5.83 2.71 -16.29
N THR A 20 -4.63 2.13 -16.19
CA THR A 20 -4.19 1.04 -17.07
C THR A 20 -4.32 -0.34 -16.43
N ILE A 21 -4.90 -0.44 -15.23
CA ILE A 21 -5.03 -1.71 -14.52
C ILE A 21 -5.87 -2.69 -15.34
N ASP A 22 -5.30 -3.87 -15.59
CA ASP A 22 -5.99 -4.98 -16.21
C ASP A 22 -6.11 -6.13 -15.19
N VAL A 23 -7.20 -6.12 -14.45
CA VAL A 23 -7.45 -7.10 -13.39
C VAL A 23 -7.58 -8.50 -13.95
N GLU A 24 -8.19 -8.65 -15.12
CA GLU A 24 -8.41 -9.95 -15.76
C GLU A 24 -7.09 -10.65 -16.09
N HIS A 25 -6.10 -9.91 -16.59
CA HIS A 25 -4.82 -10.46 -17.00
C HIS A 25 -3.70 -10.26 -15.97
N GLY A 26 -3.95 -9.45 -14.93
CA GLY A 26 -2.98 -9.23 -13.85
C GLY A 26 -1.83 -8.30 -14.22
N TYR A 27 -2.08 -7.29 -15.03
CA TYR A 27 -1.07 -6.32 -15.48
C TYR A 27 -1.47 -4.90 -15.14
N VAL A 28 -0.46 -4.04 -14.95
CA VAL A 28 -0.62 -2.60 -14.84
C VAL A 28 0.61 -1.91 -15.43
N GLU A 29 0.43 -0.70 -15.94
CA GLU A 29 1.52 0.08 -16.50
C GLU A 29 2.21 0.92 -15.43
N ILE A 30 3.53 0.87 -15.40
CA ILE A 30 4.35 1.70 -14.51
C ILE A 30 5.28 2.59 -15.32
N ILE A 31 5.73 3.68 -14.71
CA ILE A 31 6.61 4.66 -15.35
C ILE A 31 8.04 4.37 -14.93
N PHE A 32 8.91 4.18 -15.92
CA PHE A 32 10.35 4.00 -15.70
C PHE A 32 11.07 5.33 -15.96
N ASP A 33 11.95 5.70 -15.04
CA ASP A 33 12.83 6.85 -15.12
C ASP A 33 12.11 8.18 -15.36
N ASP A 34 12.87 9.26 -15.43
CA ASP A 34 12.37 10.60 -15.71
C ASP A 34 11.90 10.78 -17.16
N ASP A 35 12.10 9.77 -18.00
CA ASP A 35 11.86 9.82 -19.44
C ASP A 35 10.45 9.44 -19.88
N ASN A 36 9.53 9.24 -18.95
CA ASN A 36 8.16 8.84 -19.27
C ASN A 36 8.07 7.53 -20.06
N ARG A 37 9.08 6.65 -19.93
CA ARG A 37 8.98 5.32 -20.50
C ARG A 37 8.00 4.50 -19.66
N HIS A 38 6.98 3.97 -20.29
CA HIS A 38 5.96 3.16 -19.65
C HIS A 38 6.15 1.70 -20.02
N GLU A 39 5.89 0.82 -19.05
CA GLU A 39 5.98 -0.62 -19.27
C GLU A 39 4.85 -1.32 -18.51
N PHE A 40 4.17 -2.28 -19.15
CA PHE A 40 3.22 -3.14 -18.47
C PHE A 40 3.97 -4.23 -17.70
N VAL A 41 3.63 -4.36 -16.41
CA VAL A 41 4.26 -5.32 -15.52
C VAL A 41 3.20 -6.17 -14.82
N GLU A 42 3.57 -7.40 -14.48
CA GLU A 42 2.70 -8.30 -13.74
C GLU A 42 2.55 -7.85 -12.28
N PHE A 43 1.36 -8.02 -11.71
CA PHE A 43 1.10 -7.69 -10.31
C PHE A 43 2.07 -8.38 -9.36
N GLU A 44 2.49 -9.62 -9.67
CA GLU A 44 3.43 -10.41 -8.85
C GLU A 44 4.80 -9.77 -8.72
N SER A 45 5.18 -8.90 -9.65
CA SER A 45 6.45 -8.18 -9.63
C SER A 45 6.41 -6.91 -8.79
N LEU A 46 5.24 -6.55 -8.28
CA LEU A 46 5.01 -5.31 -7.55
C LEU A 46 4.81 -5.57 -6.07
N TYR A 47 5.35 -4.65 -5.26
CA TYR A 47 5.25 -4.68 -3.81
C TYR A 47 4.81 -3.30 -3.30
N PRO A 48 4.11 -3.25 -2.16
CA PRO A 48 3.72 -1.97 -1.60
C PRO A 48 4.94 -1.16 -1.17
N TYR A 49 4.90 0.14 -1.41
CA TYR A 49 5.97 1.05 -1.00
C TYR A 49 5.53 1.80 0.26
N PHE A 50 6.28 1.58 1.33
CA PHE A 50 6.07 2.25 2.61
C PHE A 50 7.25 3.12 2.96
N ILE A 51 6.99 4.32 3.45
CA ILE A 51 8.03 5.27 3.86
C ILE A 51 8.09 5.30 5.37
N ASN A 52 9.29 5.10 5.93
CA ASN A 52 9.52 5.18 7.37
C ASN A 52 9.04 6.52 7.93
N GLY A 53 8.27 6.46 9.00
CA GLY A 53 7.74 7.64 9.67
C GLY A 53 6.39 8.13 9.18
N GLN A 54 5.87 7.60 8.08
CA GLN A 54 4.51 7.95 7.63
C GLN A 54 3.45 7.29 8.51
N VAL A 55 2.30 7.94 8.57
CA VAL A 55 1.09 7.38 9.19
C VAL A 55 0.12 6.98 8.08
N VAL A 56 -0.46 5.80 8.19
CA VAL A 56 -1.49 5.32 7.29
C VAL A 56 -2.80 5.11 8.06
N VAL A 57 -3.92 5.31 7.38
CA VAL A 57 -5.25 5.09 7.94
C VAL A 57 -5.91 3.96 7.17
N THR A 58 -6.41 2.97 7.91
CA THR A 58 -7.08 1.81 7.33
C THR A 58 -8.57 2.09 7.10
N ARG A 59 -9.22 1.18 6.38
CA ARG A 59 -10.66 1.28 6.08
C ARG A 59 -11.52 1.36 7.33
N CYS A 60 -11.14 0.66 8.40
CA CYS A 60 -11.87 0.73 9.68
C CYS A 60 -11.54 1.96 10.52
N GLY A 61 -10.65 2.82 10.03
CA GLY A 61 -10.30 4.07 10.69
C GLY A 61 -9.11 4.00 11.64
N ASP A 62 -8.48 2.83 11.80
CA ASP A 62 -7.28 2.70 12.62
C ASP A 62 -6.08 3.37 11.95
N LYS A 63 -5.23 3.96 12.78
CA LYS A 63 -4.02 4.64 12.34
C LYS A 63 -2.80 3.80 12.72
N PHE A 64 -1.90 3.64 11.75
CA PHE A 64 -0.65 2.91 11.95
C PHE A 64 0.53 3.78 11.56
N ILE A 65 1.62 3.69 12.33
CA ILE A 65 2.89 4.30 11.98
C ILE A 65 3.78 3.27 11.31
N ILE A 66 4.47 3.68 10.25
CA ILE A 66 5.38 2.83 9.48
C ILE A 66 6.78 2.97 10.04
N ILE A 67 7.38 1.85 10.45
CA ILE A 67 8.75 1.80 10.96
C ILE A 67 9.53 0.75 10.15
N GLY A 68 10.67 1.17 9.60
CA GLY A 68 11.56 0.28 8.86
C GLY A 68 11.89 0.80 7.47
N GLU A 69 12.64 0.00 6.71
CA GLU A 69 13.10 0.37 5.38
C GLU A 69 12.85 -0.74 4.37
N LYS A 70 12.50 -0.34 3.15
CA LYS A 70 12.33 -1.22 1.98
C LYS A 70 11.34 -2.36 2.26
N HIS A 71 11.83 -3.61 2.29
CA HIS A 71 11.00 -4.80 2.50
C HIS A 71 10.87 -5.23 3.97
N ASN A 72 11.53 -4.51 4.88
CA ASN A 72 11.48 -4.78 6.32
C ASN A 72 10.75 -3.66 7.04
N VAL A 73 9.47 -3.55 6.78
CA VAL A 73 8.62 -2.52 7.34
C VAL A 73 7.58 -3.17 8.23
N VAL A 74 7.33 -2.54 9.36
CA VAL A 74 6.31 -2.94 10.33
C VAL A 74 5.42 -1.76 10.60
N LEU A 75 4.11 -2.01 10.65
CA LEU A 75 3.08 -1.02 10.95
C LEU A 75 2.59 -1.21 12.37
N TYR A 76 2.76 -0.17 13.20
CA TYR A 76 2.33 -0.18 14.60
C TYR A 76 1.05 0.63 14.75
N ASN A 77 0.05 0.04 15.40
CA ASN A 77 -1.23 0.71 15.64
C ASN A 77 -1.04 1.81 16.70
N ILE A 78 -1.30 3.08 16.30
CA ILE A 78 -1.23 4.23 17.20
C ILE A 78 -2.60 4.69 17.70
N THR A 79 -3.68 4.13 17.15
CA THR A 79 -5.04 4.33 17.67
C THR A 79 -5.25 3.50 18.92
N SER A 80 -4.80 2.23 18.88
CA SER A 80 -4.78 1.33 20.01
C SER A 80 -3.35 0.89 20.24
N LEU A 81 -2.76 1.22 21.37
CA LEU A 81 -1.39 0.81 21.70
C LEU A 81 -1.29 -0.70 21.99
N GLU A 82 -2.43 -1.39 22.00
CA GLU A 82 -2.51 -2.84 22.15
C GLU A 82 -2.74 -3.48 20.80
N GLY A 83 -1.89 -4.37 20.42
CA GLY A 83 -2.05 -5.09 19.18
C GLY A 83 -0.73 -5.52 18.57
N LYS A 84 -0.78 -6.57 17.79
CA LYS A 84 0.40 -7.04 17.07
C LYS A 84 0.74 -6.07 15.94
N PRO A 85 2.02 -5.76 15.74
CA PRO A 85 2.45 -5.05 14.55
C PRO A 85 2.06 -5.82 13.29
N ILE A 86 1.76 -5.10 12.23
CA ILE A 86 1.45 -5.69 10.93
C ILE A 86 2.70 -5.61 10.05
N SER A 87 3.10 -6.73 9.45
CA SER A 87 4.21 -6.75 8.50
C SER A 87 3.78 -6.19 7.15
N ASN A 88 4.70 -5.53 6.44
CA ASN A 88 4.46 -5.12 5.06
C ASN A 88 4.12 -6.29 4.14
N LEU A 89 4.50 -7.53 4.52
CA LEU A 89 4.18 -8.75 3.77
C LEU A 89 2.69 -9.09 3.79
N ASN A 90 1.93 -8.49 4.69
CA ASN A 90 0.47 -8.63 4.73
C ASN A 90 -0.24 -7.75 3.69
N TYR A 91 0.50 -6.94 2.93
CA TYR A 91 -0.07 -6.04 1.94
C TYR A 91 0.38 -6.37 0.53
N ASN A 92 -0.57 -6.34 -0.40
CA ASN A 92 -0.27 -6.36 -1.83
C ASN A 92 0.18 -4.98 -2.31
N TRP A 93 0.64 -4.90 -3.55
CA TRP A 93 1.10 -3.64 -4.15
C TRP A 93 0.05 -2.53 -4.13
N ASP A 94 -1.23 -2.91 -4.16
CA ASP A 94 -2.37 -1.99 -4.14
C ASP A 94 -2.84 -1.63 -2.72
N TYR A 95 -2.07 -2.01 -1.70
CA TYR A 95 -2.34 -1.76 -0.29
C TYR A 95 -3.57 -2.48 0.26
N THR A 96 -3.97 -3.58 -0.36
CA THR A 96 -4.97 -4.49 0.20
C THR A 96 -4.34 -5.42 1.22
N TYR A 97 -5.05 -5.69 2.31
CA TYR A 97 -4.55 -6.48 3.43
C TYR A 97 -4.96 -7.94 3.33
N TYR A 98 -4.01 -8.82 3.64
CA TYR A 98 -4.21 -10.25 3.82
C TYR A 98 -3.61 -10.67 5.16
N ASP A 99 -4.32 -11.49 5.93
CA ASP A 99 -3.80 -11.97 7.21
C ASP A 99 -2.68 -13.01 7.03
N ASP A 100 -2.10 -13.49 8.13
CA ASP A 100 -0.99 -14.45 8.08
C ASP A 100 -1.39 -15.80 7.48
N ASP A 101 -2.67 -16.10 7.45
CA ASP A 101 -3.22 -17.31 6.81
C ASP A 101 -3.55 -17.09 5.33
N GLY A 102 -3.29 -15.89 4.82
CA GLY A 102 -3.58 -15.53 3.43
C GLY A 102 -5.03 -15.15 3.17
N ASN A 103 -5.83 -14.93 4.20
CA ASN A 103 -7.23 -14.53 4.06
C ASN A 103 -7.37 -13.03 3.95
N ARG A 104 -8.24 -12.62 3.04
CA ARG A 104 -8.55 -11.22 2.81
C ARG A 104 -9.32 -10.62 3.99
N ASN A 105 -8.88 -9.47 4.49
CA ASN A 105 -9.60 -8.71 5.50
C ASN A 105 -9.63 -7.22 5.11
N PRO A 106 -10.68 -6.76 4.40
CA PRO A 106 -10.76 -5.40 3.89
C PRO A 106 -10.69 -4.31 4.95
N ALA A 107 -11.03 -4.61 6.20
CA ALA A 107 -11.01 -3.62 7.28
C ALA A 107 -9.62 -2.99 7.47
N TYR A 108 -8.57 -3.74 7.16
CA TYR A 108 -7.18 -3.27 7.30
C TYR A 108 -6.57 -2.76 6.00
N ASP A 109 -7.33 -2.64 4.91
CA ASP A 109 -6.86 -1.98 3.70
C ASP A 109 -6.44 -0.55 4.01
N ILE A 110 -5.31 -0.12 3.46
CA ILE A 110 -4.85 1.25 3.63
C ILE A 110 -5.61 2.16 2.68
N MET A 111 -6.25 3.20 3.25
CA MET A 111 -7.09 4.14 2.51
C MET A 111 -6.47 5.51 2.34
N SER A 112 -5.51 5.90 3.19
CA SER A 112 -4.84 7.19 3.08
C SER A 112 -3.47 7.17 3.73
N PHE A 113 -2.60 8.08 3.26
CA PHE A 113 -1.23 8.25 3.71
C PHE A 113 -1.05 9.66 4.27
N TRP A 114 -0.31 9.77 5.38
CA TRP A 114 -0.11 11.02 6.09
C TRP A 114 1.36 11.20 6.45
N GLU A 115 1.84 12.42 6.49
CA GLU A 115 3.17 12.79 6.99
C GLU A 115 3.08 13.40 8.38
N PHE A 116 4.14 13.25 9.19
CA PHE A 116 4.26 13.99 10.42
C PHE A 116 4.37 15.49 10.15
N ALA A 117 3.77 16.30 11.01
CA ALA A 117 3.96 17.75 10.96
C ALA A 117 5.42 18.13 11.25
N SER A 118 6.08 17.46 12.20
CA SER A 118 7.49 17.68 12.54
C SER A 118 8.21 16.47 13.13
N ASN A 119 7.57 15.65 13.98
CA ASN A 119 8.21 14.51 14.65
C ASN A 119 7.18 13.48 15.14
N LEU A 120 7.69 12.39 15.72
CA LEU A 120 6.86 11.30 16.24
C LEU A 120 5.88 11.77 17.33
N ALA A 121 6.30 12.70 18.20
CA ALA A 121 5.44 13.22 19.26
C ALA A 121 4.21 13.93 18.67
N ASP A 122 4.40 14.70 17.60
CA ASP A 122 3.30 15.36 16.90
C ASP A 122 2.34 14.34 16.30
N ALA A 123 2.85 13.26 15.72
CA ALA A 123 2.02 12.19 15.17
C ALA A 123 1.17 11.53 16.26
N LEU A 124 1.74 11.26 17.43
CA LEU A 124 1.02 10.69 18.57
C LEU A 124 -0.05 11.65 19.10
N ASN A 125 0.14 12.95 18.94
CA ASN A 125 -0.82 13.99 19.31
C ASN A 125 -1.85 14.26 18.18
N GLY A 126 -1.71 13.61 17.03
CA GLY A 126 -2.60 13.80 15.89
C GLY A 126 -2.19 14.94 14.95
N ASP A 127 -1.00 15.49 15.10
CA ASP A 127 -0.48 16.59 14.29
C ASP A 127 0.25 16.04 13.06
N TYR A 128 -0.49 15.67 12.02
CA TYR A 128 0.08 15.23 10.75
C TYR A 128 -0.72 15.76 9.57
N VAL A 129 -0.06 15.86 8.43
CA VAL A 129 -0.61 16.43 7.19
C VAL A 129 -0.86 15.31 6.19
N MET A 130 -2.04 15.33 5.57
CA MET A 130 -2.40 14.35 4.56
C MET A 130 -1.54 14.51 3.31
N LEU A 131 -0.98 13.40 2.83
CA LEU A 131 -0.26 13.36 1.58
C LEU A 131 -1.23 13.30 0.39
N ALA A 132 -0.74 13.71 -0.79
CA ALA A 132 -1.54 13.76 -2.01
C ALA A 132 -1.94 12.38 -2.55
N ASN A 133 -1.24 11.33 -2.17
CA ASN A 133 -1.47 9.96 -2.68
C ASN A 133 -2.57 9.21 -1.91
N ARG A 134 -3.73 9.82 -1.84
CA ARG A 134 -4.93 9.20 -1.27
C ARG A 134 -5.47 8.13 -2.22
N ILE A 135 -5.99 7.04 -1.67
CA ILE A 135 -6.72 6.04 -2.44
C ILE A 135 -8.03 6.65 -2.94
N THR A 136 -8.23 6.69 -4.25
CA THR A 136 -9.45 7.24 -4.83
C THR A 136 -10.60 6.23 -4.74
N PRO A 137 -11.87 6.70 -4.72
CA PRO A 137 -13.02 5.79 -4.73
C PRO A 137 -13.03 4.85 -5.94
N GLU A 138 -12.64 5.32 -7.10
CA GLU A 138 -12.57 4.52 -8.33
C GLU A 138 -11.54 3.40 -8.20
N PHE A 139 -10.37 3.69 -7.66
CA PHE A 139 -9.33 2.69 -7.45
C PHE A 139 -9.77 1.68 -6.37
N ASP A 140 -10.39 2.14 -5.31
CA ASP A 140 -10.88 1.24 -4.26
C ASP A 140 -11.96 0.29 -4.79
N GLU A 141 -12.82 0.74 -5.69
CA GLU A 141 -13.80 -0.13 -6.35
C GLU A 141 -13.11 -1.24 -7.16
N ILE A 142 -12.02 -0.91 -7.86
CA ILE A 142 -11.23 -1.91 -8.59
C ILE A 142 -10.63 -2.92 -7.63
N ARG A 143 -10.08 -2.47 -6.51
CA ARG A 143 -9.52 -3.34 -5.47
C ARG A 143 -10.54 -4.34 -4.96
N LEU A 144 -11.75 -3.89 -4.68
CA LEU A 144 -12.82 -4.76 -4.18
C LEU A 144 -13.29 -5.77 -5.23
N LYS A 145 -13.32 -5.40 -6.49
CA LYS A 145 -13.65 -6.32 -7.59
C LYS A 145 -12.58 -7.40 -7.78
N GLU A 146 -11.31 -7.02 -7.67
CA GLU A 146 -10.18 -7.94 -7.74
C GLU A 146 -10.31 -9.02 -6.67
N ASP A 147 -10.62 -8.63 -5.44
CA ASP A 147 -10.83 -9.56 -4.33
C ASP A 147 -11.96 -10.55 -4.61
N LEU A 148 -13.05 -10.08 -5.19
CA LEU A 148 -14.18 -10.94 -5.54
C LEU A 148 -13.80 -11.98 -6.59
N ILE A 149 -12.97 -11.60 -7.56
CA ILE A 149 -12.47 -12.51 -8.59
C ILE A 149 -11.56 -13.57 -7.97
N CYS A 150 -10.63 -13.17 -7.12
CA CYS A 150 -9.73 -14.08 -6.41
C CYS A 150 -10.50 -15.06 -5.52
N ALA A 151 -11.54 -14.59 -4.84
CA ALA A 151 -12.38 -15.45 -3.97
C ALA A 151 -13.13 -16.53 -4.78
N ARG A 152 -13.41 -16.31 -6.05
CA ARG A 152 -14.10 -17.29 -6.91
C ARG A 152 -13.18 -18.39 -7.42
N VAL A 153 -11.89 -18.14 -7.48
CA VAL A 153 -10.88 -19.07 -8.02
C VAL A 153 -10.34 -19.99 -6.92
N GLN A 154 -10.50 -19.60 -5.69
CA GLN A 154 -10.15 -20.40 -4.53
C GLN A 154 -11.32 -21.32 -4.13
#